data_81a8e6fd0a230816eb6808eea62bd31b
#
_entry.id   81a8e6fd0a230816eb6808eea62bd31b
#
_cell.length_a   1.000
_cell.length_b   1.000
_cell.length_c   1.000
_cell.angle_alpha   90.00
_cell.angle_beta   90.00
_cell.angle_gamma   90.00
#
_symmetry.space_group_name_H-M   'P 1'
#
loop_
_entity.id
_entity.type
_entity.pdbx_description
1 polymer ?
#
loop_
_entity_poly.entity_id
_entity_poly.type
_entity_poly.pdbx_seq_one_letter_code
_entity_poly.pdbx_strand_id
1 'polypeptide(L)'
;RKSGWLKKCAYDLDEINVPNYKLIDSAGNSIPFKIEDLGVRFGYDLPKDKFRQPYMARRVRVTFEAENISAVGYKTYALVEGDAEKVTDTLVSGENCMENDAIRVEINKNGSLNVTDKASGRTYKGVAYYEETGDLGNEYMYKMPEGSKAITTQDTVAKIELAEDEPYRAMYKITNTITVPKSGDDNFEDEKR
;
A
#
# COMPACT_ATOMS: atom_id res chain seq x y z
N ARG A 1 -33.20 19.97 7.89
CA ARG A 1 -33.61 20.29 6.48
C ARG A 1 -32.44 20.42 5.52
N LYS A 2 -31.27 20.96 5.94
CA LYS A 2 -30.05 21.03 5.09
C LYS A 2 -29.44 19.64 4.80
N SER A 3 -29.62 18.68 5.70
CA SER A 3 -29.12 17.30 5.49
C SER A 3 -29.85 16.55 4.37
N GLY A 4 -31.12 16.83 4.12
CA GLY A 4 -31.90 16.21 3.06
C GLY A 4 -31.46 16.62 1.66
N TRP A 5 -31.14 17.89 1.47
CA TRP A 5 -30.64 18.39 0.19
C TRP A 5 -29.25 17.82 -0.15
N LEU A 6 -28.33 17.80 0.83
CA LEU A 6 -27.00 17.23 0.64
C LEU A 6 -27.04 15.71 0.33
N LYS A 7 -27.96 14.97 0.96
CA LYS A 7 -28.18 13.56 0.63
C LYS A 7 -28.65 13.39 -0.81
N LYS A 8 -29.63 14.21 -1.26
CA LYS A 8 -30.11 14.14 -2.64
C LYS A 8 -28.97 14.42 -3.64
N CYS A 9 -28.18 15.46 -3.40
CA CYS A 9 -27.02 15.75 -4.24
C CYS A 9 -26.00 14.60 -4.26
N ALA A 10 -25.81 13.86 -3.15
CA ALA A 10 -24.95 12.70 -3.10
C ALA A 10 -25.45 11.58 -4.01
N TYR A 11 -26.76 11.28 -3.99
CA TYR A 11 -27.37 10.30 -4.89
C TYR A 11 -27.20 10.69 -6.35
N ASP A 12 -27.57 11.93 -6.68
CA ASP A 12 -27.47 12.42 -8.06
C ASP A 12 -26.02 12.33 -8.60
N LEU A 13 -25.02 12.53 -7.75
CA LEU A 13 -23.61 12.40 -8.12
C LEU A 13 -23.13 10.94 -8.20
N ASP A 14 -23.68 10.04 -7.40
CA ASP A 14 -23.35 8.60 -7.46
C ASP A 14 -23.87 7.96 -8.76
N GLU A 15 -24.97 8.47 -9.34
CA GLU A 15 -25.50 8.02 -10.60
C GLU A 15 -24.73 8.54 -11.83
N ILE A 16 -23.88 9.56 -11.66
CA ILE A 16 -23.07 10.09 -12.74
C ILE A 16 -21.89 9.15 -13.00
N ASN A 17 -21.80 8.64 -14.21
CA ASN A 17 -20.63 7.89 -14.66
C ASN A 17 -19.38 8.76 -14.58
N VAL A 18 -18.34 8.22 -13.96
CA VAL A 18 -17.01 8.86 -13.99
C VAL A 18 -16.45 8.67 -15.40
N PRO A 19 -16.17 9.72 -16.15
CA PRO A 19 -15.57 9.58 -17.46
C PRO A 19 -14.20 8.91 -17.38
N ASN A 20 -13.76 8.29 -18.48
CA ASN A 20 -12.39 7.82 -18.57
C ASN A 20 -11.45 9.03 -18.53
N TYR A 21 -10.36 8.87 -17.81
CA TYR A 21 -9.33 9.89 -17.69
C TYR A 21 -8.00 9.39 -18.20
N LYS A 22 -7.19 10.30 -18.69
CA LYS A 22 -5.75 10.14 -18.90
C LYS A 22 -5.00 11.21 -18.12
N LEU A 23 -3.84 10.84 -17.60
CA LEU A 23 -2.93 11.77 -16.93
C LEU A 23 -1.89 12.23 -17.94
N ILE A 24 -1.68 13.53 -18.05
CA ILE A 24 -0.69 14.12 -18.93
C ILE A 24 0.26 15.06 -18.18
N ASP A 25 1.49 15.15 -18.65
CA ASP A 25 2.45 16.17 -18.20
C ASP A 25 2.23 17.51 -18.91
N SER A 26 3.05 18.51 -18.58
CA SER A 26 2.98 19.84 -19.19
C SER A 26 3.32 19.89 -20.68
N ALA A 27 3.96 18.85 -21.22
CA ALA A 27 4.25 18.69 -22.65
C ALA A 27 3.15 17.92 -23.39
N GLY A 28 2.15 17.40 -22.70
CA GLY A 28 1.05 16.61 -23.24
C GLY A 28 1.35 15.12 -23.35
N ASN A 29 2.47 14.64 -22.82
CA ASN A 29 2.79 13.22 -22.81
C ASN A 29 1.90 12.48 -21.82
N SER A 30 1.44 11.28 -22.21
CA SER A 30 0.67 10.40 -21.35
C SER A 30 1.55 9.82 -20.24
N ILE A 31 1.04 9.84 -19.00
CA ILE A 31 1.72 9.30 -17.81
C ILE A 31 0.92 8.10 -17.29
N PRO A 32 1.58 6.95 -17.06
CA PRO A 32 0.94 5.81 -16.42
C PRO A 32 0.43 6.19 -15.03
N PHE A 33 -0.81 5.84 -14.72
CA PHE A 33 -1.41 6.15 -13.42
C PHE A 33 -2.49 5.14 -13.04
N LYS A 34 -2.75 5.07 -11.75
CA LYS A 34 -3.89 4.36 -11.18
C LYS A 34 -4.88 5.36 -10.63
N ILE A 35 -6.17 5.14 -10.90
CA ILE A 35 -7.27 5.93 -10.35
C ILE A 35 -8.15 5.03 -9.48
N GLU A 36 -8.46 5.50 -8.28
CA GLU A 36 -9.39 4.86 -7.35
C GLU A 36 -10.55 5.79 -7.08
N ASP A 37 -11.78 5.33 -7.32
CA ASP A 37 -12.98 6.07 -6.95
C ASP A 37 -13.23 5.95 -5.44
N LEU A 38 -13.18 7.04 -4.73
CA LEU A 38 -13.44 7.12 -3.29
C LEU A 38 -14.90 7.49 -2.97
N GLY A 39 -15.76 7.53 -4.00
CA GLY A 39 -17.16 7.88 -3.92
C GLY A 39 -17.39 9.36 -3.61
N VAL A 40 -18.65 9.70 -3.37
CA VAL A 40 -19.08 11.07 -3.08
C VAL A 40 -18.68 11.47 -1.66
N ARG A 41 -18.08 12.65 -1.53
CA ARG A 41 -17.61 13.21 -0.26
C ARG A 41 -18.11 14.64 -0.08
N PHE A 42 -18.45 14.94 1.17
CA PHE A 42 -18.74 16.33 1.58
C PHE A 42 -17.44 17.14 1.66
N GLY A 43 -17.52 18.37 1.17
CA GLY A 43 -16.47 19.34 1.30
C GLY A 43 -17.04 20.74 1.45
N TYR A 44 -16.19 21.72 1.66
CA TYR A 44 -16.54 23.14 1.62
C TYR A 44 -15.34 23.98 1.23
N ASP A 45 -15.62 25.07 0.50
CA ASP A 45 -14.65 26.10 0.22
C ASP A 45 -14.74 27.21 1.28
N LEU A 46 -13.60 27.84 1.54
CA LEU A 46 -13.47 29.01 2.42
C LEU A 46 -13.02 30.22 1.58
N PRO A 47 -13.94 30.83 0.80
CA PRO A 47 -13.60 32.05 0.06
C PRO A 47 -13.20 33.16 1.01
N LYS A 48 -12.27 34.03 0.59
CA LYS A 48 -11.72 35.10 1.43
C LYS A 48 -12.80 36.03 1.98
N ASP A 49 -13.79 36.34 1.15
CA ASP A 49 -14.79 37.37 1.46
C ASP A 49 -16.25 36.85 1.55
N LYS A 50 -16.39 35.52 1.73
CA LYS A 50 -17.71 34.86 1.80
C LYS A 50 -17.77 33.84 2.91
N PHE A 51 -18.98 33.57 3.35
CA PHE A 51 -19.23 32.47 4.27
C PHE A 51 -18.91 31.12 3.59
N ARG A 52 -18.59 30.11 4.39
CA ARG A 52 -18.32 28.72 3.99
C ARG A 52 -19.35 28.25 2.95
N GLN A 53 -18.84 27.76 1.81
CA GLN A 53 -19.64 27.22 0.71
C GLN A 53 -19.58 25.70 0.73
N PRO A 54 -20.65 24.99 1.18
CA PRO A 54 -20.66 23.54 1.19
C PRO A 54 -20.93 22.98 -0.21
N TYR A 55 -20.27 21.85 -0.53
CA TYR A 55 -20.51 21.08 -1.76
C TYR A 55 -20.41 19.58 -1.52
N MET A 56 -20.95 18.80 -2.45
CA MET A 56 -20.68 17.37 -2.60
C MET A 56 -19.87 17.17 -3.88
N ALA A 57 -18.86 16.30 -3.82
CA ALA A 57 -18.03 15.99 -4.98
C ALA A 57 -17.66 14.52 -4.98
N ARG A 58 -17.63 13.91 -6.17
CA ARG A 58 -16.99 12.61 -6.34
C ARG A 58 -15.49 12.79 -6.21
N ARG A 59 -14.89 12.05 -5.31
CA ARG A 59 -13.45 12.13 -5.02
C ARG A 59 -12.74 10.92 -5.60
N VAL A 60 -11.64 11.15 -6.26
CA VAL A 60 -10.75 10.12 -6.76
C VAL A 60 -9.37 10.26 -6.14
N ARG A 61 -8.67 9.13 -6.01
CA ARG A 61 -7.25 9.10 -5.72
C ARG A 61 -6.50 8.77 -7.00
N VAL A 62 -5.53 9.60 -7.34
CA VAL A 62 -4.65 9.39 -8.50
C VAL A 62 -3.26 9.05 -7.95
N THR A 63 -2.72 7.91 -8.36
CA THR A 63 -1.38 7.45 -7.99
C THR A 63 -0.56 7.27 -9.25
N PHE A 64 0.64 7.86 -9.30
CA PHE A 64 1.54 7.80 -10.45
C PHE A 64 2.98 8.06 -10.01
N GLU A 65 3.94 7.75 -10.88
CA GLU A 65 5.34 8.10 -10.68
C GLU A 65 5.64 9.48 -11.28
N ALA A 66 6.21 10.35 -10.46
CA ALA A 66 6.61 11.69 -10.86
C ALA A 66 8.13 11.77 -11.00
N GLU A 67 8.62 11.73 -12.23
CA GLU A 67 10.05 11.72 -12.53
C GLU A 67 10.64 13.11 -12.74
N ASN A 68 11.95 13.21 -12.50
CA ASN A 68 12.75 14.39 -12.85
C ASN A 68 12.20 15.72 -12.31
N ILE A 69 11.70 15.72 -11.08
CA ILE A 69 11.33 16.96 -10.40
C ILE A 69 12.64 17.61 -9.92
N SER A 70 12.87 18.85 -10.34
CA SER A 70 14.08 19.60 -9.93
C SER A 70 14.05 19.90 -8.43
N ALA A 71 15.23 19.98 -7.81
CA ALA A 71 15.34 20.44 -6.42
C ALA A 71 14.71 21.82 -6.26
N VAL A 72 13.90 22.01 -5.20
CA VAL A 72 13.15 23.25 -4.93
C VAL A 72 12.25 23.68 -6.11
N GLY A 73 11.81 22.71 -6.92
CA GLY A 73 10.98 22.95 -8.10
C GLY A 73 9.62 22.25 -8.01
N TYR A 74 8.87 22.36 -9.09
CA TYR A 74 7.58 21.66 -9.25
C TYR A 74 7.40 21.21 -10.70
N LYS A 75 6.52 20.23 -10.90
CA LYS A 75 5.96 19.82 -12.19
C LYS A 75 4.44 19.86 -12.12
N THR A 76 3.82 20.16 -13.23
CA THR A 76 2.37 20.16 -13.36
C THR A 76 1.91 18.96 -14.18
N TYR A 77 0.88 18.31 -13.70
CA TYR A 77 0.19 17.22 -14.36
C TYR A 77 -1.30 17.58 -14.45
N ALA A 78 -1.96 17.12 -15.49
CA ALA A 78 -3.39 17.33 -15.69
C ALA A 78 -4.12 16.01 -15.88
N LEU A 79 -5.22 15.83 -15.17
CA LEU A 79 -6.16 14.75 -15.41
C LEU A 79 -7.19 15.28 -16.42
N VAL A 80 -7.22 14.70 -17.60
CA VAL A 80 -8.09 15.12 -18.71
C VAL A 80 -8.97 13.96 -19.14
N GLU A 81 -10.16 14.25 -19.69
CA GLU A 81 -11.02 13.22 -20.23
C GLU A 81 -10.36 12.52 -21.43
N GLY A 82 -10.52 11.22 -21.49
CA GLY A 82 -10.01 10.37 -22.57
C GLY A 82 -9.55 9.03 -22.05
N ASP A 83 -9.31 8.11 -22.97
CA ASP A 83 -8.82 6.79 -22.62
C ASP A 83 -7.33 6.84 -22.27
N ALA A 84 -6.99 6.25 -21.13
CA ALA A 84 -5.61 6.05 -20.75
C ALA A 84 -4.94 5.05 -21.71
N GLU A 85 -3.68 5.31 -22.05
CA GLU A 85 -2.88 4.32 -22.76
C GLU A 85 -2.70 3.08 -21.90
N LYS A 86 -2.88 1.89 -22.51
CA LYS A 86 -2.57 0.64 -21.85
C LYS A 86 -1.06 0.52 -21.69
N VAL A 87 -0.62 0.55 -20.46
CA VAL A 87 0.77 0.25 -20.13
C VAL A 87 0.90 -1.25 -19.89
N THR A 88 1.84 -1.87 -20.59
CA THR A 88 2.11 -3.32 -20.51
C THR A 88 3.34 -3.64 -19.68
N ASP A 89 4.07 -2.63 -19.26
CA ASP A 89 5.24 -2.79 -18.42
C ASP A 89 4.84 -3.25 -17.03
N THR A 90 5.58 -4.22 -16.52
CA THR A 90 5.36 -4.83 -15.21
C THR A 90 6.68 -4.97 -14.46
N LEU A 91 6.63 -4.79 -13.15
CA LEU A 91 7.74 -5.12 -12.27
C LEU A 91 7.70 -6.58 -11.77
N VAL A 92 6.63 -7.30 -12.09
CA VAL A 92 6.50 -8.74 -11.78
C VAL A 92 7.30 -9.53 -12.82
N SER A 93 8.37 -10.21 -12.38
CA SER A 93 9.30 -10.93 -13.25
C SER A 93 9.17 -12.46 -13.20
N GLY A 94 8.19 -12.96 -12.42
CA GLY A 94 7.92 -14.39 -12.29
C GLY A 94 6.95 -14.69 -11.17
N GLU A 95 6.71 -15.96 -10.91
CA GLU A 95 5.88 -16.37 -9.78
C GLU A 95 6.55 -15.93 -8.47
N ASN A 96 5.82 -15.13 -7.68
CA ASN A 96 6.30 -14.56 -6.41
C ASN A 96 7.64 -13.81 -6.53
N CYS A 97 7.87 -13.17 -7.65
CA CYS A 97 9.08 -12.44 -7.94
C CYS A 97 8.78 -11.08 -8.56
N MET A 98 9.49 -10.05 -8.10
CA MET A 98 9.43 -8.70 -8.65
C MET A 98 10.82 -8.09 -8.73
N GLU A 99 11.04 -7.26 -9.73
CA GLU A 99 12.32 -6.59 -9.91
C GLU A 99 12.21 -5.26 -10.65
N ASN A 100 13.17 -4.40 -10.40
CA ASN A 100 13.46 -3.22 -11.21
C ASN A 100 14.96 -3.20 -11.58
N ASP A 101 15.45 -2.09 -12.08
CA ASP A 101 16.85 -1.97 -12.49
C ASP A 101 17.85 -2.13 -11.34
N ALA A 102 17.46 -1.84 -10.11
CA ALA A 102 18.33 -1.83 -8.94
C ALA A 102 18.27 -3.13 -8.12
N ILE A 103 17.09 -3.69 -7.93
CA ILE A 103 16.89 -4.84 -7.04
C ILE A 103 15.98 -5.90 -7.67
N ARG A 104 16.20 -7.17 -7.23
CA ARG A 104 15.30 -8.30 -7.46
C ARG A 104 14.87 -8.87 -6.11
N VAL A 105 13.58 -9.14 -5.96
CA VAL A 105 12.98 -9.70 -4.75
C VAL A 105 12.24 -10.98 -5.11
N GLU A 106 12.63 -12.09 -4.49
CA GLU A 106 11.96 -13.38 -4.58
C GLU A 106 11.32 -13.71 -3.24
N ILE A 107 10.05 -14.09 -3.24
CA ILE A 107 9.30 -14.43 -2.03
C ILE A 107 9.30 -15.93 -1.84
N ASN A 108 9.88 -16.40 -0.74
CA ASN A 108 9.95 -17.80 -0.39
C ASN A 108 8.60 -18.35 0.08
N LYS A 109 8.43 -19.67 0.09
CA LYS A 109 7.18 -20.34 0.53
C LYS A 109 6.74 -19.98 1.95
N ASN A 110 7.66 -19.64 2.82
CA ASN A 110 7.39 -19.20 4.19
C ASN A 110 7.15 -17.67 4.31
N GLY A 111 7.14 -16.96 3.19
CA GLY A 111 6.94 -15.51 3.15
C GLY A 111 8.19 -14.67 3.40
N SER A 112 9.32 -15.30 3.73
CA SER A 112 10.60 -14.57 3.79
C SER A 112 11.08 -14.19 2.39
N LEU A 113 12.01 -13.25 2.31
CA LEU A 113 12.44 -12.66 1.05
C LEU A 113 13.91 -13.00 0.76
N ASN A 114 14.21 -13.23 -0.51
CA ASN A 114 15.59 -13.15 -1.02
C ASN A 114 15.69 -11.83 -1.81
N VAL A 115 16.55 -10.95 -1.36
CA VAL A 115 16.74 -9.62 -1.98
C VAL A 115 18.11 -9.56 -2.60
N THR A 116 18.16 -9.38 -3.92
CA THR A 116 19.41 -9.24 -4.68
C THR A 116 19.61 -7.77 -5.07
N ASP A 117 20.73 -7.21 -4.67
CA ASP A 117 21.24 -5.95 -5.18
C ASP A 117 21.93 -6.21 -6.53
N LYS A 118 21.37 -5.67 -7.62
CA LYS A 118 21.87 -5.91 -8.98
C LYS A 118 23.22 -5.23 -9.25
N ALA A 119 23.49 -4.13 -8.57
CA ALA A 119 24.74 -3.39 -8.76
C ALA A 119 25.95 -4.16 -8.20
N SER A 120 25.81 -4.74 -7.01
CA SER A 120 26.87 -5.53 -6.36
C SER A 120 26.79 -7.02 -6.64
N GLY A 121 25.66 -7.53 -7.15
CA GLY A 121 25.36 -8.95 -7.29
C GLY A 121 25.12 -9.68 -5.97
N ARG A 122 25.05 -8.96 -4.85
CA ARG A 122 24.89 -9.55 -3.52
C ARG A 122 23.43 -9.90 -3.25
N THR A 123 23.20 -11.12 -2.74
CA THR A 123 21.88 -11.59 -2.33
C THR A 123 21.80 -11.75 -0.81
N TYR A 124 20.79 -11.13 -0.21
CA TYR A 124 20.39 -11.31 1.18
C TYR A 124 19.26 -12.32 1.21
N LYS A 125 19.51 -13.50 1.80
CA LYS A 125 18.59 -14.63 1.76
C LYS A 125 17.77 -14.75 3.05
N GLY A 126 16.48 -15.08 2.92
CA GLY A 126 15.60 -15.41 4.02
C GLY A 126 15.34 -14.25 4.97
N VAL A 127 15.39 -13.00 4.49
CA VAL A 127 15.08 -11.80 5.31
C VAL A 127 13.59 -11.59 5.46
N ALA A 128 13.18 -10.70 6.38
CA ALA A 128 11.79 -10.32 6.63
C ALA A 128 10.89 -11.48 7.10
N TYR A 129 11.41 -12.39 7.92
CA TYR A 129 10.57 -13.29 8.71
C TYR A 129 10.20 -12.64 10.05
N TYR A 130 9.17 -13.16 10.70
CA TYR A 130 8.71 -12.66 11.99
C TYR A 130 9.08 -13.61 13.10
N GLU A 131 9.34 -13.05 14.28
CA GLU A 131 9.71 -13.78 15.50
C GLU A 131 8.86 -13.26 16.66
N GLU A 132 8.35 -14.19 17.47
CA GLU A 132 7.64 -13.95 18.72
C GLU A 132 8.43 -14.61 19.84
N THR A 133 8.81 -13.86 20.85
CA THR A 133 9.63 -14.34 21.99
C THR A 133 8.91 -14.26 23.31
N GLY A 134 7.69 -13.69 23.34
CA GLY A 134 6.99 -13.34 24.57
C GLY A 134 7.61 -12.13 25.27
N ASP A 135 6.83 -11.48 26.12
CA ASP A 135 7.29 -10.36 26.94
C ASP A 135 6.52 -10.32 28.26
N LEU A 136 7.22 -10.48 29.37
CA LEU A 136 6.72 -10.32 30.77
C LEU A 136 7.11 -8.96 31.34
N GLY A 137 7.63 -8.06 30.54
CA GLY A 137 8.06 -6.74 30.96
C GLY A 137 6.91 -5.74 31.11
N ASN A 138 7.25 -4.51 31.02
CA ASN A 138 6.31 -3.39 31.03
C ASN A 138 6.58 -2.47 29.82
N GLU A 139 5.87 -1.36 29.73
CA GLU A 139 5.99 -0.41 28.61
C GLU A 139 7.39 0.22 28.43
N TYR A 140 8.31 0.01 29.37
CA TYR A 140 9.67 0.57 29.33
C TYR A 140 10.75 -0.50 29.17
N MET A 141 10.48 -1.74 29.60
CA MET A 141 11.51 -2.79 29.67
C MET A 141 10.96 -4.11 29.15
N TYR A 142 11.60 -4.62 28.10
CA TYR A 142 11.38 -5.97 27.62
C TYR A 142 11.96 -6.99 28.61
N LYS A 143 11.19 -8.03 28.93
CA LYS A 143 11.64 -9.18 29.73
C LYS A 143 11.15 -10.48 29.09
N MET A 144 12.06 -11.19 28.44
CA MET A 144 11.76 -12.49 27.87
C MET A 144 11.44 -13.50 29.00
N PRO A 145 10.37 -14.30 28.89
CA PRO A 145 10.08 -15.37 29.83
C PRO A 145 11.23 -16.37 29.90
N GLU A 146 11.59 -16.82 31.12
CA GLU A 146 12.66 -17.80 31.31
C GLU A 146 12.27 -19.14 30.68
N GLY A 147 13.17 -19.74 29.89
CA GLY A 147 12.91 -20.97 29.17
C GLY A 147 12.10 -20.82 27.87
N SER A 148 11.65 -19.61 27.55
CA SER A 148 10.95 -19.31 26.29
C SER A 148 11.85 -19.64 25.09
N LYS A 149 11.21 -20.13 24.01
CA LYS A 149 11.84 -20.28 22.70
C LYS A 149 11.14 -19.37 21.74
N ALA A 150 11.91 -18.73 20.88
CA ALA A 150 11.36 -17.93 19.79
C ALA A 150 10.44 -18.80 18.89
N ILE A 151 9.24 -18.28 18.61
CA ILE A 151 8.32 -18.84 17.65
C ILE A 151 8.48 -18.00 16.38
N THR A 152 8.84 -18.64 15.26
CA THR A 152 9.13 -17.87 14.04
C THR A 152 8.23 -18.30 12.88
N THR A 153 8.16 -17.45 11.86
CA THR A 153 7.49 -17.80 10.60
C THR A 153 8.39 -18.59 9.65
N GLN A 154 9.61 -18.92 10.03
CA GLN A 154 10.57 -19.62 9.15
C GLN A 154 10.08 -21.00 8.70
N ASP A 155 9.37 -21.72 9.56
CA ASP A 155 8.85 -23.06 9.29
C ASP A 155 7.37 -23.07 8.88
N THR A 156 6.77 -21.89 8.62
CA THR A 156 5.38 -21.78 8.17
C THR A 156 5.28 -21.81 6.64
N VAL A 157 4.05 -21.98 6.16
CA VAL A 157 3.71 -21.77 4.75
C VAL A 157 2.86 -20.51 4.66
N ALA A 158 3.35 -19.52 3.94
CA ALA A 158 2.66 -18.27 3.74
C ALA A 158 1.65 -18.37 2.59
N LYS A 159 0.54 -17.62 2.71
CA LYS A 159 -0.30 -17.28 1.58
C LYS A 159 0.29 -16.04 0.92
N ILE A 160 0.61 -16.13 -0.37
CA ILE A 160 1.22 -15.05 -1.16
C ILE A 160 0.25 -14.65 -2.26
N GLU A 161 -0.10 -13.38 -2.34
CA GLU A 161 -1.07 -12.84 -3.28
C GLU A 161 -0.50 -11.58 -3.94
N LEU A 162 -0.50 -11.53 -5.27
CA LEU A 162 -0.20 -10.30 -5.99
C LEU A 162 -1.34 -9.31 -5.74
N ALA A 163 -1.05 -8.19 -5.09
CA ALA A 163 -2.02 -7.18 -4.72
C ALA A 163 -2.02 -6.00 -5.70
N GLU A 164 -0.89 -5.71 -6.34
CA GLU A 164 -0.76 -4.62 -7.29
C GLU A 164 0.36 -4.93 -8.28
N ASP A 165 0.11 -4.65 -9.56
CA ASP A 165 1.09 -4.75 -10.64
C ASP A 165 0.92 -3.53 -11.56
N GLU A 166 1.66 -2.49 -11.26
CA GLU A 166 1.70 -1.24 -12.01
C GLU A 166 3.14 -1.02 -12.51
N PRO A 167 3.35 -0.28 -13.60
CA PRO A 167 4.68 -0.06 -14.18
C PRO A 167 5.70 0.52 -13.19
N TYR A 168 5.22 1.25 -12.22
CA TYR A 168 6.01 1.96 -11.21
C TYR A 168 5.96 1.30 -9.83
N ARG A 169 5.08 0.29 -9.62
CA ARG A 169 4.95 -0.38 -8.33
C ARG A 169 4.34 -1.77 -8.45
N ALA A 170 5.05 -2.78 -7.96
CA ALA A 170 4.48 -4.09 -7.67
C ALA A 170 4.31 -4.28 -6.16
N MET A 171 3.25 -4.96 -5.74
CA MET A 171 2.97 -5.24 -4.35
C MET A 171 2.46 -6.67 -4.18
N TYR A 172 3.07 -7.42 -3.26
CA TYR A 172 2.57 -8.71 -2.80
C TYR A 172 2.06 -8.60 -1.37
N LYS A 173 0.94 -9.23 -1.11
CA LYS A 173 0.42 -9.46 0.24
C LYS A 173 0.87 -10.83 0.71
N ILE A 174 1.64 -10.86 1.79
CA ILE A 174 2.11 -12.08 2.44
C ILE A 174 1.36 -12.24 3.75
N THR A 175 0.71 -13.39 3.93
CA THR A 175 -0.03 -13.71 5.14
C THR A 175 0.54 -14.98 5.76
N ASN A 176 1.10 -14.87 6.96
CA ASN A 176 1.54 -15.97 7.79
C ASN A 176 0.57 -16.16 8.95
N THR A 177 0.47 -17.39 9.42
CA THR A 177 -0.28 -17.74 10.64
C THR A 177 0.66 -18.52 11.55
N ILE A 178 0.82 -18.02 12.78
CA ILE A 178 1.59 -18.71 13.84
C ILE A 178 0.67 -18.88 15.06
N THR A 179 0.96 -19.91 15.84
CA THR A 179 0.28 -20.14 17.13
C THR A 179 1.23 -19.67 18.22
N VAL A 180 0.74 -18.73 19.03
CA VAL A 180 1.49 -18.18 20.16
C VAL A 180 0.77 -18.47 21.46
N PRO A 181 1.46 -18.55 22.61
CA PRO A 181 0.85 -18.64 23.92
C PRO A 181 -0.10 -17.47 24.18
N LYS A 182 -1.18 -17.73 24.91
CA LYS A 182 -2.14 -16.68 25.29
C LYS A 182 -1.59 -15.80 26.41
N SER A 183 -0.91 -16.43 27.36
CA SER A 183 -0.26 -15.80 28.51
C SER A 183 0.91 -16.66 28.95
N GLY A 184 1.80 -16.11 29.73
CA GLY A 184 2.87 -16.80 30.43
C GLY A 184 3.00 -16.24 31.85
N ASP A 185 3.54 -17.03 32.75
CA ASP A 185 3.96 -16.58 34.07
C ASP A 185 5.48 -16.60 34.20
N ASP A 186 5.99 -16.21 35.39
CA ASP A 186 7.43 -16.23 35.67
C ASP A 186 8.05 -17.67 35.66
N ASN A 187 7.22 -18.69 35.67
CA ASN A 187 7.62 -20.10 35.55
C ASN A 187 7.41 -20.62 34.13
N PHE A 188 6.94 -19.77 33.25
CA PHE A 188 6.71 -20.07 31.82
C PHE A 188 5.69 -21.20 31.60
N GLU A 189 4.66 -21.29 32.38
CA GLU A 189 3.49 -22.12 32.08
C GLU A 189 2.61 -21.41 31.06
N ASP A 190 2.75 -21.80 29.81
CA ASP A 190 1.98 -21.24 28.70
C ASP A 190 0.57 -21.82 28.67
N GLU A 191 -0.45 -20.95 28.69
CA GLU A 191 -1.78 -21.30 28.25
C GLU A 191 -1.84 -21.25 26.72
N LYS A 192 -2.08 -22.39 26.09
CA LYS A 192 -2.31 -22.45 24.64
C LYS A 192 -3.61 -21.76 24.27
N ARG A 193 -3.57 -20.98 23.23
CA ARG A 193 -4.75 -20.41 22.54
C ARG A 193 -5.47 -21.44 21.71
#